data_22f3ec978948a5490b16d9dbf0c6293a
#
_entry.id   22f3ec978948a5490b16d9dbf0c6293a
#
_cell.length_a   1.000
_cell.length_b   1.000
_cell.length_c   1.000
_cell.angle_alpha   90.00
_cell.angle_beta   90.00
_cell.angle_gamma   90.00
#
_symmetry.space_group_name_H-M   'P 1'
#
loop_
_entity.id
_entity.type
_entity.pdbx_description
1 polymer ?
#
loop_
_entity_poly.entity_id
_entity_poly.type
_entity_poly.pdbx_seq_one_letter_code
_entity_poly.pdbx_strand_id
1 'polypeptide(L)'
;MLGIPQFELEGYEADDLIGTLSYWLDFHPDKLEAKGDILTIIVTGDKDLLQLVDQNTCVWIPGKGQGKDTKYDTHLVETKIGVKPEQIVELKALMGDASDNIPGVKGIGPKTAVTLINQYGTVERLYQAIDGLTQSKQSDSLLKGALLTKLIEGKKMALLSLDLAKIDRNAPLELHLQQCRVEGYDKTKAVEFFQSLEFNSLIKLLPADQFESDVQQALF
;
A
#
# COMPACT_ATOMS: atom_id res chain seq x y z
N MET A 1 7.98 11.75 -22.90
CA MET A 1 9.45 11.71 -23.01
C MET A 1 10.00 10.35 -22.59
N LEU A 2 9.87 9.93 -21.33
CA LEU A 2 10.26 8.57 -20.89
C LEU A 2 9.21 7.49 -21.19
N GLY A 3 8.07 7.83 -21.76
CA GLY A 3 7.01 6.90 -22.09
C GLY A 3 6.31 6.27 -20.87
N ILE A 4 6.52 6.82 -19.67
CA ILE A 4 5.89 6.31 -18.43
C ILE A 4 4.46 6.83 -18.38
N PRO A 5 3.45 5.95 -18.34
CA PRO A 5 2.06 6.36 -18.22
C PRO A 5 1.79 7.02 -16.88
N GLN A 6 0.89 7.99 -16.89
CA GLN A 6 0.45 8.72 -15.71
C GLN A 6 -1.07 8.59 -15.57
N PHE A 7 -1.53 8.38 -14.34
CA PHE A 7 -2.95 8.28 -14.01
C PHE A 7 -3.31 9.36 -13.01
N GLU A 8 -4.38 10.07 -13.30
CA GLU A 8 -4.94 11.11 -12.45
C GLU A 8 -6.47 11.02 -12.54
N LEU A 9 -7.14 11.13 -11.41
CA LEU A 9 -8.59 11.11 -11.35
C LEU A 9 -9.07 12.07 -10.26
N GLU A 10 -9.90 13.04 -10.66
CA GLU A 10 -10.45 14.03 -9.72
C GLU A 10 -11.30 13.35 -8.64
N GLY A 11 -11.07 13.72 -7.38
CA GLY A 11 -11.79 13.18 -6.22
C GLY A 11 -11.20 11.90 -5.63
N TYR A 12 -10.09 11.38 -6.19
CA TYR A 12 -9.38 10.20 -5.69
C TYR A 12 -7.92 10.53 -5.39
N GLU A 13 -7.37 9.87 -4.39
CA GLU A 13 -5.95 9.97 -4.07
C GLU A 13 -5.13 9.00 -4.94
N ALA A 14 -3.82 9.23 -5.03
CA ALA A 14 -2.92 8.34 -5.77
C ALA A 14 -2.98 6.90 -5.24
N ASP A 15 -3.16 6.73 -3.94
CA ASP A 15 -3.24 5.44 -3.26
C ASP A 15 -4.48 4.65 -3.68
N ASP A 16 -5.63 5.33 -3.89
CA ASP A 16 -6.85 4.72 -4.41
C ASP A 16 -6.65 4.21 -5.85
N LEU A 17 -5.94 5.00 -6.67
CA LEU A 17 -5.62 4.59 -8.04
C LEU A 17 -4.66 3.39 -8.05
N ILE A 18 -3.64 3.39 -7.19
CA ILE A 18 -2.71 2.27 -7.03
C ILE A 18 -3.46 1.03 -6.53
N GLY A 19 -4.33 1.20 -5.51
CA GLY A 19 -5.16 0.13 -4.98
C GLY A 19 -6.10 -0.46 -6.02
N THR A 20 -6.72 0.40 -6.83
CA THR A 20 -7.59 -0.01 -7.94
C THR A 20 -6.81 -0.76 -9.02
N LEU A 21 -5.63 -0.27 -9.41
CA LEU A 21 -4.79 -0.91 -10.41
C LEU A 21 -4.28 -2.27 -9.95
N SER A 22 -3.78 -2.40 -8.71
CA SER A 22 -3.30 -3.68 -8.19
C SER A 22 -4.44 -4.70 -8.13
N TYR A 23 -5.62 -4.31 -7.63
CA TYR A 23 -6.80 -5.16 -7.58
C TYR A 23 -7.26 -5.60 -8.98
N TRP A 24 -7.27 -4.67 -9.94
CA TRP A 24 -7.67 -4.98 -11.31
C TRP A 24 -6.72 -6.00 -11.96
N LEU A 25 -5.42 -5.90 -11.73
CA LEU A 25 -4.40 -6.82 -12.26
C LEU A 25 -4.59 -8.24 -11.71
N ASP A 26 -4.96 -8.41 -10.46
CA ASP A 26 -5.22 -9.71 -9.83
C ASP A 26 -6.41 -10.45 -10.47
N PHE A 27 -7.43 -9.71 -10.90
CA PHE A 27 -8.67 -10.29 -11.43
C PHE A 27 -8.72 -10.39 -12.95
N HIS A 28 -7.77 -9.81 -13.68
CA HIS A 28 -7.74 -9.82 -15.14
C HIS A 28 -6.39 -10.28 -15.71
N PRO A 29 -5.82 -11.39 -15.24
CA PRO A 29 -4.52 -11.88 -15.73
C PRO A 29 -4.59 -12.26 -17.22
N ASP A 30 -5.75 -12.63 -17.74
CA ASP A 30 -6.01 -12.95 -19.14
C ASP A 30 -5.89 -11.76 -20.10
N LYS A 31 -6.03 -10.54 -19.61
CA LYS A 31 -5.83 -9.31 -20.39
C LYS A 31 -4.38 -8.88 -20.52
N LEU A 32 -3.51 -9.53 -19.79
CA LEU A 32 -2.07 -9.40 -19.95
C LEU A 32 -1.61 -10.46 -20.94
N GLU A 33 -1.07 -10.07 -22.08
CA GLU A 33 -0.46 -10.99 -23.06
C GLU A 33 0.80 -11.69 -22.48
N ALA A 34 1.07 -11.51 -21.20
CA ALA A 34 2.17 -12.12 -20.49
C ALA A 34 1.89 -13.60 -20.20
N LYS A 35 2.75 -14.49 -20.67
CA LYS A 35 2.76 -15.88 -20.28
C LYS A 35 3.48 -16.01 -18.95
N GLY A 36 2.76 -16.08 -17.84
CA GLY A 36 3.33 -16.29 -16.51
C GLY A 36 2.61 -15.53 -15.41
N ASP A 37 3.07 -15.70 -14.17
CA ASP A 37 2.55 -15.02 -13.01
C ASP A 37 2.93 -13.54 -13.07
N ILE A 38 1.95 -12.67 -12.80
CA ILE A 38 2.16 -11.22 -12.76
C ILE A 38 2.55 -10.86 -11.34
N LEU A 39 3.66 -10.14 -11.20
CA LEU A 39 4.07 -9.54 -9.96
C LEU A 39 3.86 -8.04 -10.01
N THR A 40 3.00 -7.53 -9.14
CA THR A 40 2.82 -6.10 -8.93
C THR A 40 3.84 -5.59 -7.92
N ILE A 41 4.62 -4.59 -8.31
CA ILE A 41 5.58 -3.93 -7.41
C ILE A 41 5.17 -2.47 -7.24
N ILE A 42 4.67 -2.12 -6.06
CA ILE A 42 4.33 -0.75 -5.70
C ILE A 42 5.57 -0.09 -5.12
N VAL A 43 6.10 0.94 -5.78
CA VAL A 43 7.26 1.71 -5.30
C VAL A 43 6.76 2.99 -4.63
N THR A 44 6.93 3.09 -3.32
CA THR A 44 6.41 4.21 -2.54
C THR A 44 7.24 4.47 -1.29
N GLY A 45 7.15 5.69 -0.73
CA GLY A 45 7.62 6.01 0.62
C GLY A 45 6.54 5.83 1.68
N ASP A 46 5.31 5.59 1.27
CA ASP A 46 4.15 5.49 2.13
C ASP A 46 3.91 4.06 2.61
N LYS A 47 3.72 3.89 3.92
CA LYS A 47 3.45 2.59 4.53
C LYS A 47 1.99 2.18 4.49
N ASP A 48 1.10 3.08 4.13
CA ASP A 48 -0.33 2.78 4.02
C ASP A 48 -0.60 1.79 2.91
N LEU A 49 0.19 1.88 1.84
CA LEU A 49 0.15 0.93 0.74
C LEU A 49 0.57 -0.50 1.12
N LEU A 50 1.12 -0.72 2.33
CA LEU A 50 1.38 -2.07 2.84
C LEU A 50 0.08 -2.89 3.03
N GLN A 51 -1.09 -2.23 3.15
CA GLN A 51 -2.39 -2.90 3.17
C GLN A 51 -2.76 -3.58 1.84
N LEU A 52 -2.05 -3.24 0.75
CA LEU A 52 -2.24 -3.81 -0.58
C LEU A 52 -1.38 -5.04 -0.84
N VAL A 53 -0.45 -5.37 0.07
CA VAL A 53 0.45 -6.51 -0.08
C VAL A 53 -0.32 -7.83 0.01
N ASP A 54 -0.09 -8.70 -0.96
CA ASP A 54 -0.63 -10.05 -1.01
C ASP A 54 0.35 -11.03 -1.69
N GLN A 55 -0.12 -12.15 -2.27
CA GLN A 55 0.75 -13.12 -2.95
C GLN A 55 1.27 -12.62 -4.32
N ASN A 56 0.60 -11.67 -4.94
CA ASN A 56 0.94 -11.13 -6.25
C ASN A 56 1.48 -9.69 -6.18
N THR A 57 1.25 -9.01 -5.06
CA THR A 57 1.60 -7.61 -4.84
C THR A 57 2.61 -7.44 -3.72
N CYS A 58 3.71 -6.76 -3.97
CA CYS A 58 4.66 -6.33 -2.95
C CYS A 58 4.87 -4.82 -2.98
N VAL A 59 5.31 -4.27 -1.84
CA VAL A 59 5.63 -2.84 -1.71
C VAL A 59 7.12 -2.67 -1.53
N TRP A 60 7.73 -1.85 -2.40
CA TRP A 60 9.14 -1.49 -2.33
C TRP A 60 9.27 -0.08 -1.75
N ILE A 61 9.84 0.03 -0.57
CA ILE A 61 10.13 1.32 0.08
C ILE A 61 11.59 1.66 -0.13
N PRO A 62 11.91 2.70 -0.93
CA PRO A 62 13.27 3.17 -1.12
C PRO A 62 13.91 3.63 0.19
N GLY A 63 15.16 3.25 0.40
CA GLY A 63 15.93 3.70 1.55
C GLY A 63 16.21 5.20 1.52
N LYS A 64 16.10 5.87 2.67
CA LYS A 64 16.44 7.30 2.78
C LYS A 64 17.95 7.47 3.00
N GLY A 65 18.59 8.30 2.19
CA GLY A 65 20.04 8.57 2.29
C GLY A 65 20.88 7.31 2.03
N GLN A 66 21.64 6.85 3.05
CA GLN A 66 22.43 5.62 2.99
C GLN A 66 21.62 4.36 3.43
N GLY A 67 20.34 4.52 3.72
CA GLY A 67 19.46 3.40 4.07
C GLY A 67 19.29 2.44 2.89
N LYS A 68 19.05 1.15 3.23
CA LYS A 68 18.77 0.12 2.22
C LYS A 68 17.29 0.15 1.87
N ASP A 69 17.00 -0.11 0.61
CA ASP A 69 15.65 -0.37 0.13
C ASP A 69 15.06 -1.59 0.85
N THR A 70 13.76 -1.55 1.05
CA THR A 70 13.05 -2.67 1.69
C THR A 70 11.88 -3.08 0.83
N LYS A 71 11.88 -4.33 0.39
CA LYS A 71 10.77 -4.95 -0.32
C LYS A 71 9.91 -5.69 0.70
N TYR A 72 8.68 -5.21 0.90
CA TYR A 72 7.70 -5.82 1.78
C TYR A 72 6.84 -6.82 1.01
N ASP A 73 6.91 -8.08 1.42
CA ASP A 73 5.97 -9.14 1.14
C ASP A 73 5.08 -9.39 2.37
N THR A 74 4.15 -10.32 2.29
CA THR A 74 3.25 -10.68 3.40
C THR A 74 4.00 -11.05 4.67
N HIS A 75 5.07 -11.84 4.54
CA HIS A 75 5.88 -12.28 5.68
C HIS A 75 6.61 -11.12 6.37
N LEU A 76 7.19 -10.21 5.58
CA LEU A 76 7.91 -9.07 6.14
C LEU A 76 6.95 -8.05 6.78
N VAL A 77 5.74 -7.87 6.23
CA VAL A 77 4.70 -7.06 6.86
C VAL A 77 4.34 -7.64 8.24
N GLU A 78 4.01 -8.92 8.32
CA GLU A 78 3.69 -9.57 9.59
C GLU A 78 4.85 -9.46 10.61
N THR A 79 6.08 -9.69 10.16
CA THR A 79 7.26 -9.64 11.03
C THR A 79 7.55 -8.22 11.55
N LYS A 80 7.38 -7.19 10.72
CA LYS A 80 7.77 -5.81 11.06
C LYS A 80 6.64 -5.02 11.70
N ILE A 81 5.40 -5.23 11.27
CA ILE A 81 4.22 -4.50 11.72
C ILE A 81 3.51 -5.26 12.85
N GLY A 82 3.55 -6.60 12.82
CA GLY A 82 2.95 -7.47 13.84
C GLY A 82 1.52 -7.90 13.53
N VAL A 83 1.00 -7.54 12.35
CA VAL A 83 -0.31 -7.95 11.83
C VAL A 83 -0.18 -8.26 10.33
N LYS A 84 -1.15 -8.97 9.78
CA LYS A 84 -1.20 -9.24 8.34
C LYS A 84 -1.47 -7.98 7.52
N PRO A 85 -1.10 -7.95 6.21
CA PRO A 85 -1.36 -6.79 5.35
C PRO A 85 -2.82 -6.31 5.41
N GLU A 86 -3.78 -7.21 5.24
CA GLU A 86 -5.22 -6.90 5.28
C GLU A 86 -5.71 -6.36 6.63
N GLN A 87 -4.89 -6.48 7.68
CA GLN A 87 -5.20 -6.00 9.03
C GLN A 87 -4.57 -4.63 9.35
N ILE A 88 -3.82 -4.03 8.43
CA ILE A 88 -3.20 -2.72 8.65
C ILE A 88 -4.28 -1.64 8.84
N VAL A 89 -5.35 -1.71 8.07
CA VAL A 89 -6.51 -0.80 8.22
C VAL A 89 -7.12 -0.92 9.61
N GLU A 90 -7.30 -2.15 10.10
CA GLU A 90 -7.83 -2.45 11.43
C GLU A 90 -6.90 -1.93 12.54
N LEU A 91 -5.59 -2.06 12.32
CA LEU A 91 -4.58 -1.55 13.24
C LEU A 91 -4.65 -0.02 13.35
N LYS A 92 -4.71 0.69 12.20
CA LYS A 92 -4.86 2.15 12.14
C LYS A 92 -6.18 2.62 12.73
N ALA A 93 -7.25 1.87 12.55
CA ALA A 93 -8.55 2.17 13.15
C ALA A 93 -8.50 2.26 14.69
N LEU A 94 -7.66 1.44 15.31
CA LEU A 94 -7.51 1.45 16.77
C LEU A 94 -6.46 2.44 17.27
N MET A 95 -5.26 2.43 16.68
CA MET A 95 -4.16 3.27 17.17
C MET A 95 -4.19 4.69 16.63
N GLY A 96 -4.92 4.94 15.54
CA GLY A 96 -4.85 6.18 14.77
C GLY A 96 -3.59 6.29 13.92
N ASP A 97 -3.55 7.36 13.11
CA ASP A 97 -2.38 7.78 12.38
C ASP A 97 -2.29 9.32 12.37
N ALA A 98 -1.25 9.86 12.96
CA ALA A 98 -1.07 11.30 13.07
C ALA A 98 -0.65 11.95 11.74
N SER A 99 -0.02 11.19 10.82
CA SER A 99 0.37 11.69 9.49
C SER A 99 -0.86 12.04 8.65
N ASP A 100 -1.91 11.20 8.73
CA ASP A 100 -3.13 11.33 7.93
C ASP A 100 -4.30 11.90 8.75
N ASN A 101 -4.01 12.39 9.95
CA ASN A 101 -5.01 12.93 10.85
C ASN A 101 -6.13 11.93 11.22
N ILE A 102 -5.81 10.64 11.23
CA ILE A 102 -6.73 9.56 11.62
C ILE A 102 -6.75 9.47 13.16
N PRO A 103 -7.90 9.67 13.82
CA PRO A 103 -7.94 9.85 15.28
C PRO A 103 -7.67 8.59 16.08
N GLY A 104 -8.10 7.41 15.62
CA GLY A 104 -8.05 6.18 16.39
C GLY A 104 -8.87 6.22 17.67
N VAL A 105 -8.59 5.28 18.58
CA VAL A 105 -9.15 5.22 19.92
C VAL A 105 -8.20 5.85 20.93
N LYS A 106 -8.62 6.90 21.60
CA LYS A 106 -7.80 7.64 22.56
C LYS A 106 -7.18 6.72 23.62
N GLY A 107 -5.83 6.71 23.66
CA GLY A 107 -5.07 5.92 24.64
C GLY A 107 -4.92 4.44 24.27
N ILE A 108 -5.18 4.07 23.02
CA ILE A 108 -4.77 2.80 22.42
C ILE A 108 -3.54 3.08 21.56
N GLY A 109 -2.40 2.52 21.95
CA GLY A 109 -1.16 2.62 21.18
C GLY A 109 -0.88 1.37 20.36
N PRO A 110 0.20 1.38 19.53
CA PRO A 110 0.52 0.30 18.60
C PRO A 110 0.54 -1.10 19.24
N LYS A 111 1.20 -1.26 20.39
CA LYS A 111 1.31 -2.57 21.05
C LYS A 111 -0.06 -3.14 21.44
N THR A 112 -0.93 -2.30 22.01
CA THR A 112 -2.28 -2.71 22.40
C THR A 112 -3.13 -3.02 21.17
N ALA A 113 -3.05 -2.19 20.13
CA ALA A 113 -3.77 -2.38 18.89
C ALA A 113 -3.36 -3.70 18.19
N VAL A 114 -2.05 -3.99 18.07
CA VAL A 114 -1.54 -5.27 17.54
C VAL A 114 -2.08 -6.45 18.34
N THR A 115 -2.07 -6.38 19.68
CA THR A 115 -2.59 -7.47 20.51
C THR A 115 -4.08 -7.71 20.27
N LEU A 116 -4.87 -6.63 20.19
CA LEU A 116 -6.31 -6.71 19.93
C LEU A 116 -6.61 -7.30 18.54
N ILE A 117 -5.92 -6.80 17.50
CA ILE A 117 -6.15 -7.29 16.15
C ILE A 117 -5.70 -8.73 15.97
N ASN A 118 -4.60 -9.15 16.58
CA ASN A 118 -4.17 -10.55 16.55
C ASN A 118 -5.16 -11.48 17.25
N GLN A 119 -5.86 -11.01 18.29
CA GLN A 119 -6.83 -11.84 19.02
C GLN A 119 -8.21 -11.87 18.35
N TYR A 120 -8.71 -10.73 17.88
CA TYR A 120 -10.07 -10.61 17.37
C TYR A 120 -10.15 -10.56 15.84
N GLY A 121 -9.03 -10.34 15.15
CA GLY A 121 -8.93 -10.29 13.70
C GLY A 121 -9.32 -8.95 13.12
N THR A 122 -10.50 -8.44 13.43
CA THR A 122 -11.03 -7.17 12.92
C THR A 122 -11.65 -6.32 14.02
N VAL A 123 -11.76 -5.01 13.78
CA VAL A 123 -12.44 -4.05 14.66
C VAL A 123 -13.90 -4.45 14.86
N GLU A 124 -14.57 -4.93 13.81
CA GLU A 124 -15.95 -5.39 13.90
C GLU A 124 -16.09 -6.55 14.89
N ARG A 125 -15.26 -7.60 14.76
CA ARG A 125 -15.28 -8.76 15.68
C ARG A 125 -14.91 -8.37 17.12
N LEU A 126 -13.98 -7.43 17.28
CA LEU A 126 -13.63 -6.87 18.58
C LEU A 126 -14.86 -6.24 19.24
N TYR A 127 -15.61 -5.41 18.52
CA TYR A 127 -16.82 -4.78 19.09
C TYR A 127 -17.99 -5.74 19.27
N GLN A 128 -18.11 -6.77 18.45
CA GLN A 128 -19.06 -7.87 18.69
C GLN A 128 -18.73 -8.62 20.00
N ALA A 129 -17.45 -8.88 20.27
CA ALA A 129 -17.02 -9.48 21.53
C ALA A 129 -17.33 -8.56 22.72
N ILE A 130 -17.06 -7.26 22.61
CA ILE A 130 -17.40 -6.27 23.66
C ILE A 130 -18.92 -6.24 23.93
N ASP A 131 -19.73 -6.21 22.87
CA ASP A 131 -21.19 -6.19 23.00
C ASP A 131 -21.69 -7.50 23.64
N GLY A 132 -21.09 -8.66 23.35
CA GLY A 132 -21.36 -9.93 24.00
C GLY A 132 -21.02 -9.96 25.48
N LEU A 133 -19.91 -9.39 25.91
CA LEU A 133 -19.49 -9.26 27.31
C LEU A 133 -20.46 -8.41 28.10
N THR A 134 -20.96 -7.33 27.54
CA THR A 134 -21.91 -6.42 28.22
C THR A 134 -23.27 -7.05 28.42
N GLN A 135 -23.68 -7.95 27.51
CA GLN A 135 -24.99 -8.64 27.60
C GLN A 135 -24.96 -9.88 28.49
N SER A 136 -23.89 -10.70 28.42
CA SER A 136 -23.85 -12.03 29.06
C SER A 136 -23.13 -12.06 30.43
N LYS A 137 -22.56 -10.96 30.90
CA LYS A 137 -21.70 -10.88 32.08
C LYS A 137 -20.52 -11.88 32.07
N GLN A 138 -20.13 -12.33 30.88
CA GLN A 138 -18.91 -13.12 30.70
C GLN A 138 -17.68 -12.26 30.95
N SER A 139 -16.59 -12.87 31.37
CA SER A 139 -15.30 -12.18 31.52
C SER A 139 -14.37 -12.55 30.37
N ASP A 140 -13.73 -11.59 29.78
CA ASP A 140 -12.64 -11.78 28.84
C ASP A 140 -11.31 -11.41 29.53
N SER A 141 -10.26 -12.15 29.24
CA SER A 141 -8.96 -11.93 29.87
C SER A 141 -8.30 -10.62 29.46
N LEU A 142 -8.53 -10.17 28.25
CA LEU A 142 -7.97 -8.97 27.66
C LEU A 142 -8.92 -7.76 27.81
N LEU A 143 -10.20 -7.95 27.52
CA LEU A 143 -11.22 -6.89 27.53
C LEU A 143 -11.73 -6.61 28.94
N LYS A 144 -10.94 -5.91 29.77
CA LYS A 144 -11.29 -5.56 31.15
C LYS A 144 -10.76 -4.20 31.60
N GLY A 145 -11.35 -3.68 32.66
CA GLY A 145 -10.89 -2.44 33.31
C GLY A 145 -10.81 -1.24 32.32
N ALA A 146 -9.78 -0.43 32.47
CA ALA A 146 -9.60 0.79 31.70
C ALA A 146 -9.51 0.57 30.18
N LEU A 147 -9.02 -0.59 29.73
CA LEU A 147 -8.96 -0.90 28.30
C LEU A 147 -10.36 -1.04 27.71
N LEU A 148 -11.22 -1.82 28.38
CA LEU A 148 -12.61 -1.99 27.95
C LEU A 148 -13.36 -0.66 27.91
N THR A 149 -13.20 0.19 28.94
CA THR A 149 -13.82 1.52 28.98
C THR A 149 -13.40 2.37 27.78
N LYS A 150 -12.08 2.43 27.49
CA LYS A 150 -11.55 3.19 26.34
C LYS A 150 -12.13 2.71 25.00
N LEU A 151 -12.23 1.40 24.82
CA LEU A 151 -12.78 0.81 23.60
C LEU A 151 -14.27 1.14 23.44
N ILE A 152 -15.06 1.04 24.52
CA ILE A 152 -16.49 1.40 24.50
C ILE A 152 -16.68 2.88 24.15
N GLU A 153 -15.96 3.77 24.83
CA GLU A 153 -16.03 5.20 24.59
C GLU A 153 -15.52 5.59 23.20
N GLY A 154 -14.49 4.88 22.70
CA GLY A 154 -13.84 5.13 21.41
C GLY A 154 -14.51 4.46 20.21
N LYS A 155 -15.59 3.67 20.37
CA LYS A 155 -16.20 2.90 19.27
C LYS A 155 -16.48 3.74 18.01
N LYS A 156 -17.06 4.92 18.19
CA LYS A 156 -17.37 5.81 17.06
C LYS A 156 -16.10 6.27 16.31
N MET A 157 -15.04 6.59 17.06
CA MET A 157 -13.77 7.02 16.46
C MET A 157 -13.05 5.87 15.78
N ALA A 158 -13.09 4.66 16.34
CA ALA A 158 -12.53 3.48 15.70
C ALA A 158 -13.20 3.18 14.36
N LEU A 159 -14.53 3.24 14.28
CA LEU A 159 -15.27 3.01 13.03
C LEU A 159 -15.00 4.11 11.99
N LEU A 160 -14.96 5.38 12.41
CA LEU A 160 -14.57 6.47 11.52
C LEU A 160 -13.14 6.31 11.01
N SER A 161 -12.21 5.94 11.89
CA SER A 161 -10.81 5.72 11.53
C SER A 161 -10.63 4.53 10.61
N LEU A 162 -11.45 3.48 10.76
CA LEU A 162 -11.47 2.33 9.86
C LEU A 162 -11.85 2.73 8.43
N ASP A 163 -12.85 3.59 8.31
CA ASP A 163 -13.30 4.12 7.01
C ASP A 163 -12.25 5.02 6.37
N LEU A 164 -11.65 5.92 7.15
CA LEU A 164 -10.62 6.85 6.69
C LEU A 164 -9.29 6.15 6.29
N ALA A 165 -8.93 5.05 6.98
CA ALA A 165 -7.68 4.35 6.71
C ALA A 165 -7.74 3.42 5.49
N LYS A 166 -8.93 3.16 4.97
CA LYS A 166 -9.15 2.17 3.91
C LYS A 166 -8.91 2.80 2.53
N ILE A 167 -7.97 2.25 1.80
CA ILE A 167 -7.76 2.60 0.39
C ILE A 167 -8.93 2.09 -0.46
N ASP A 168 -9.51 2.95 -1.29
CA ASP A 168 -10.53 2.54 -2.26
C ASP A 168 -9.87 1.76 -3.40
N ARG A 169 -10.42 0.58 -3.70
CA ARG A 169 -9.94 -0.29 -4.78
C ARG A 169 -10.91 -0.33 -5.98
N ASN A 170 -11.86 0.60 -6.03
CA ASN A 170 -12.91 0.64 -7.04
C ASN A 170 -13.05 2.03 -7.68
N ALA A 171 -11.96 2.79 -7.75
CA ALA A 171 -11.97 4.06 -8.47
C ALA A 171 -12.37 3.81 -9.94
N PRO A 172 -13.22 4.66 -10.56
CA PRO A 172 -13.68 4.48 -11.93
C PRO A 172 -12.57 4.83 -12.94
N LEU A 173 -11.49 4.04 -12.92
CA LEU A 173 -10.33 4.20 -13.75
C LEU A 173 -10.42 3.30 -14.98
N GLU A 174 -10.31 3.90 -16.17
CA GLU A 174 -10.17 3.14 -17.41
C GLU A 174 -8.72 2.73 -17.62
N LEU A 175 -8.45 1.44 -17.55
CA LEU A 175 -7.11 0.89 -17.72
C LEU A 175 -6.96 0.20 -19.07
N HIS A 176 -6.01 0.68 -19.86
CA HIS A 176 -5.56 0.08 -21.12
C HIS A 176 -4.12 -0.38 -20.97
N LEU A 177 -3.90 -1.64 -20.60
CA LEU A 177 -2.55 -2.19 -20.32
C LEU A 177 -1.55 -2.02 -21.46
N GLN A 178 -2.00 -2.10 -22.70
CA GLN A 178 -1.13 -1.87 -23.86
C GLN A 178 -0.49 -0.48 -23.85
N GLN A 179 -1.22 0.53 -23.32
CA GLN A 179 -0.72 1.89 -23.16
C GLN A 179 0.21 2.04 -21.94
N CYS A 180 0.22 1.05 -21.04
CA CYS A 180 1.05 1.04 -19.85
C CYS A 180 2.44 0.43 -20.09
N ARG A 181 2.70 -0.11 -21.28
CA ARG A 181 4.03 -0.62 -21.63
C ARG A 181 5.02 0.51 -21.72
N VAL A 182 6.11 0.41 -20.97
CA VAL A 182 7.24 1.33 -21.06
C VAL A 182 8.21 0.76 -22.10
N GLU A 183 7.96 1.05 -23.37
CA GLU A 183 8.77 0.61 -24.50
C GLU A 183 9.26 1.83 -25.29
N GLY A 184 10.53 1.79 -25.71
CA GLY A 184 11.04 2.69 -26.75
C GLY A 184 11.06 4.17 -26.40
N TYR A 185 11.57 4.56 -25.23
CA TYR A 185 11.77 5.98 -24.95
C TYR A 185 12.87 6.59 -25.84
N ASP A 186 12.71 7.86 -26.19
CA ASP A 186 13.69 8.61 -26.98
C ASP A 186 14.80 9.13 -26.06
N LYS A 187 15.93 8.42 -26.04
CA LYS A 187 17.07 8.76 -25.18
C LYS A 187 17.64 10.14 -25.48
N THR A 188 17.70 10.53 -26.73
CA THR A 188 18.21 11.86 -27.13
C THR A 188 17.37 12.97 -26.51
N LYS A 189 16.05 12.90 -26.68
CA LYS A 189 15.13 13.87 -26.06
C LYS A 189 15.17 13.84 -24.53
N ALA A 190 15.35 12.65 -23.93
CA ALA A 190 15.48 12.54 -22.49
C ALA A 190 16.77 13.21 -21.99
N VAL A 191 17.89 13.03 -22.69
CA VAL A 191 19.17 13.69 -22.38
C VAL A 191 19.05 15.21 -22.50
N GLU A 192 18.51 15.72 -23.61
CA GLU A 192 18.30 17.17 -23.81
C GLU A 192 17.44 17.77 -22.70
N PHE A 193 16.37 17.07 -22.30
CA PHE A 193 15.50 17.51 -21.23
C PHE A 193 16.18 17.51 -19.86
N PHE A 194 16.93 16.46 -19.53
CA PHE A 194 17.67 16.38 -18.27
C PHE A 194 18.79 17.45 -18.22
N GLN A 195 19.42 17.73 -19.34
CA GLN A 195 20.38 18.84 -19.44
C GLN A 195 19.71 20.20 -19.20
N SER A 196 18.52 20.43 -19.77
CA SER A 196 17.77 21.67 -19.55
C SER A 196 17.38 21.89 -18.09
N LEU A 197 17.27 20.81 -17.29
CA LEU A 197 16.99 20.81 -15.86
C LEU A 197 18.26 20.71 -14.99
N GLU A 198 19.45 20.71 -15.62
CA GLU A 198 20.74 20.52 -14.93
C GLU A 198 20.89 19.17 -14.20
N PHE A 199 20.11 18.15 -14.58
CA PHE A 199 20.12 16.81 -13.99
C PHE A 199 21.24 15.91 -14.54
N ASN A 200 22.44 16.43 -14.65
CA ASN A 200 23.59 15.77 -15.29
C ASN A 200 23.96 14.41 -14.66
N SER A 201 23.73 14.23 -13.36
CA SER A 201 23.97 12.95 -12.69
C SER A 201 23.00 11.85 -13.10
N LEU A 202 21.76 12.21 -13.47
CA LEU A 202 20.71 11.26 -13.84
C LEU A 202 20.87 10.79 -15.30
N ILE A 203 21.51 11.60 -16.16
CA ILE A 203 21.77 11.22 -17.57
C ILE A 203 22.53 9.89 -17.63
N LYS A 204 23.49 9.68 -16.72
CA LYS A 204 24.29 8.44 -16.67
C LYS A 204 23.50 7.21 -16.19
N LEU A 205 22.31 7.42 -15.64
CA LEU A 205 21.43 6.35 -15.15
C LEU A 205 20.33 5.99 -16.16
N LEU A 206 20.24 6.73 -17.28
CA LEU A 206 19.28 6.40 -18.33
C LEU A 206 19.60 5.01 -18.90
N PRO A 207 18.60 4.11 -19.01
CA PRO A 207 18.81 2.81 -19.61
C PRO A 207 19.20 2.94 -21.09
N ALA A 208 19.68 1.84 -21.66
CA ALA A 208 19.91 1.75 -23.11
C ALA A 208 18.57 1.95 -23.85
N ASP A 209 18.57 2.71 -24.92
CA ASP A 209 17.40 2.80 -25.81
C ASP A 209 17.34 1.58 -26.75
N GLN A 210 16.29 1.52 -27.57
CA GLN A 210 16.08 0.40 -28.48
C GLN A 210 17.27 0.23 -29.45
N PHE A 211 17.81 1.34 -29.99
CA PHE A 211 18.93 1.30 -30.91
C PHE A 211 20.19 0.75 -30.23
N GLU A 212 20.55 1.23 -29.06
CA GLU A 212 21.69 0.72 -28.27
C GLU A 212 21.52 -0.77 -27.92
N SER A 213 20.30 -1.19 -27.58
CA SER A 213 19.98 -2.57 -27.27
C SER A 213 20.12 -3.48 -28.49
N ASP A 214 19.63 -3.03 -29.66
CA ASP A 214 19.72 -3.77 -30.92
C ASP A 214 21.19 -3.88 -31.40
N VAL A 215 21.98 -2.84 -31.21
CA VAL A 215 23.42 -2.86 -31.51
C VAL A 215 24.17 -3.84 -30.60
N GLN A 216 23.85 -3.87 -29.29
CA GLN A 216 24.45 -4.85 -28.38
C GLN A 216 24.08 -6.27 -28.74
N GLN A 217 22.83 -6.55 -29.11
CA GLN A 217 22.41 -7.89 -29.53
C GLN A 217 23.04 -8.35 -30.86
N ALA A 218 23.35 -7.41 -31.76
CA ALA A 218 23.98 -7.72 -33.02
C ALA A 218 25.52 -7.98 -32.94
N LEU A 219 26.13 -7.56 -31.83
CA LEU A 219 27.57 -7.73 -31.58
C LEU A 219 27.91 -9.00 -30.80
N PHE A 220 26.95 -9.71 -30.24
CA PHE A 220 27.09 -10.95 -29.47
C PHE A 220 26.15 -12.04 -30.00
#